data_1a1ec93911ae25e74c971c64e9e9414e
#
_entry.id   1a1ec93911ae25e74c971c64e9e9414e
#
_cell.length_a   1.000
_cell.length_b   1.000
_cell.length_c   1.000
_cell.angle_alpha   90.00
_cell.angle_beta   90.00
_cell.angle_gamma   90.00
#
_symmetry.space_group_name_H-M   'P 1'
#
loop_
_entity.id
_entity.type
_entity.pdbx_description
1 polymer ?
#
loop_
_entity_poly.entity_id
_entity_poly.type
_entity_poly.pdbx_seq_one_letter_code
_entity_poly.pdbx_strand_id
1 'polypeptide(L)'
;MPHTLRHKIIAAVLLLLGGFGAHAAPPVQAVALRDMEAWLVGDKSLPLITIKMAWRGGAASDPEGKAGLSMMLARLMNEGAGELPAQAFQKAMADNAMSLSFSAGRDEVTGTLRCLSRYKPACYKLLRLALTAPRFDDEAVARMKQEQMTAILQAQQSPRSIANETLMAMAFGGHPYGQAHNGTAETLQAMRAPDIRAHYKAMMARDNLHLAVVGDIGRAELRRLMRDIFLPLPRHTTLAKTEKTAIRQGPLSRHIERAGPQTSIVFAQKGLDHHHPLFFADFVMNSILGGSGFSSRLTEQVREARGLAYSVYSGTSNFEHAAMWNGSVATDNKTAQQAMDVIRAEMRRIADEPVSAERLAAAKTYLTGNYALRFDSGSKIASQVLGVQLNGWPLSYFKTRNANIAQVTIADVQRAAQLLTPDRLLLVS
;
A
#
# COMPACT_ATOMS: atom_id res chain seq x y z
N MET A 1 -39.80 31.87 39.08
CA MET A 1 -39.72 30.69 38.21
C MET A 1 -39.18 31.14 36.86
N PRO A 2 -37.92 30.90 36.54
CA PRO A 2 -37.51 30.06 35.40
C PRO A 2 -36.09 29.48 35.49
N HIS A 3 -35.62 28.97 36.64
CA HIS A 3 -34.29 28.39 36.74
C HIS A 3 -34.23 26.86 36.50
N THR A 4 -35.35 26.16 36.54
CA THR A 4 -35.41 24.69 36.40
C THR A 4 -35.44 24.18 34.95
N LEU A 5 -35.76 25.05 33.98
CA LEU A 5 -35.85 24.65 32.55
C LEU A 5 -34.48 24.62 31.85
N ARG A 6 -33.55 25.51 32.30
CA ARG A 6 -32.17 25.55 31.70
C ARG A 6 -31.32 24.32 32.06
N HIS A 7 -31.48 23.76 33.23
CA HIS A 7 -30.72 22.58 33.68
C HIS A 7 -31.15 21.27 32.97
N LYS A 8 -32.42 21.17 32.58
CA LYS A 8 -32.94 20.00 31.85
C LYS A 8 -32.50 19.99 30.36
N ILE A 9 -32.31 21.16 29.76
CA ILE A 9 -31.83 21.27 28.36
C ILE A 9 -30.33 20.96 28.30
N ILE A 10 -29.52 21.37 29.27
CA ILE A 10 -28.08 21.05 29.32
C ILE A 10 -27.85 19.56 29.58
N ALA A 11 -28.67 18.92 30.43
CA ALA A 11 -28.59 17.48 30.66
C ALA A 11 -29.01 16.64 29.42
N ALA A 12 -30.01 17.12 28.66
CA ALA A 12 -30.44 16.43 27.43
C ALA A 12 -29.42 16.58 26.25
N VAL A 13 -28.70 17.71 26.19
CA VAL A 13 -27.63 17.91 25.19
C VAL A 13 -26.37 17.08 25.51
N LEU A 14 -26.07 16.90 26.80
CA LEU A 14 -24.95 16.04 27.23
C LEU A 14 -25.25 14.54 27.06
N LEU A 15 -26.52 14.11 27.04
CA LEU A 15 -26.92 12.73 26.76
C LEU A 15 -26.94 12.40 25.27
N LEU A 16 -27.00 13.40 24.37
CA LEU A 16 -26.89 13.22 22.91
C LEU A 16 -25.44 13.19 22.40
N LEU A 17 -24.46 13.61 23.20
CA LEU A 17 -23.04 13.52 22.89
C LEU A 17 -22.39 12.19 23.35
N GLY A 18 -23.13 11.32 24.00
CA GLY A 18 -22.68 10.01 24.49
C GLY A 18 -22.67 8.88 23.46
N GLY A 19 -22.93 9.14 22.18
CA GLY A 19 -23.16 8.14 21.15
C GLY A 19 -22.13 8.06 20.02
N PHE A 20 -20.99 8.76 20.09
CA PHE A 20 -19.85 8.45 19.23
C PHE A 20 -19.07 7.27 19.83
N GLY A 21 -19.66 6.08 19.74
CA GLY A 21 -18.91 4.86 19.98
C GLY A 21 -17.68 4.89 19.07
N ALA A 22 -16.49 4.82 19.66
CA ALA A 22 -15.27 4.54 18.92
C ALA A 22 -15.60 3.40 17.96
N HIS A 23 -15.51 3.62 16.64
CA HIS A 23 -15.81 2.60 15.65
C HIS A 23 -14.84 1.47 15.90
N ALA A 24 -15.33 0.42 16.56
CA ALA A 24 -14.57 -0.79 16.75
C ALA A 24 -14.19 -1.33 15.38
N ALA A 25 -13.01 -1.90 15.27
CA ALA A 25 -12.60 -2.58 14.05
C ALA A 25 -13.72 -3.51 13.57
N PRO A 26 -14.03 -3.58 12.26
CA PRO A 26 -15.16 -4.35 11.75
C PRO A 26 -14.99 -5.84 12.09
N PRO A 27 -16.10 -6.59 12.29
CA PRO A 27 -16.07 -8.01 12.61
C PRO A 27 -15.62 -8.83 11.39
N VAL A 28 -14.30 -9.00 11.23
CA VAL A 28 -13.71 -9.79 10.14
C VAL A 28 -13.86 -11.28 10.45
N GLN A 29 -14.31 -12.07 9.46
CA GLN A 29 -14.52 -13.50 9.57
C GLN A 29 -13.75 -14.23 8.46
N ALA A 30 -13.01 -15.29 8.82
CA ALA A 30 -12.45 -16.21 7.82
C ALA A 30 -13.53 -17.12 7.24
N VAL A 31 -13.51 -17.28 5.93
CA VAL A 31 -14.40 -18.17 5.18
C VAL A 31 -13.52 -19.08 4.29
N ALA A 32 -13.37 -20.32 4.72
CA ALA A 32 -12.59 -21.31 3.99
C ALA A 32 -13.44 -22.03 2.93
N LEU A 33 -12.80 -22.34 1.78
CA LEU A 33 -13.30 -23.23 0.74
C LEU A 33 -12.12 -24.02 0.14
N ARG A 34 -12.04 -25.32 0.44
CA ARG A 34 -10.91 -26.18 0.02
C ARG A 34 -9.56 -25.58 0.46
N ASP A 35 -8.70 -25.30 -0.51
CA ASP A 35 -7.35 -24.71 -0.38
C ASP A 35 -7.34 -23.18 -0.43
N MET A 36 -8.50 -22.51 -0.37
CA MET A 36 -8.62 -21.05 -0.39
C MET A 36 -9.28 -20.54 0.90
N GLU A 37 -8.87 -19.34 1.30
CA GLU A 37 -9.51 -18.60 2.39
C GLU A 37 -9.80 -17.16 1.95
N ALA A 38 -11.01 -16.69 2.23
CA ALA A 38 -11.39 -15.30 2.08
C ALA A 38 -11.72 -14.69 3.45
N TRP A 39 -11.40 -13.42 3.64
CA TRP A 39 -11.79 -12.69 4.82
C TRP A 39 -12.99 -11.78 4.51
N LEU A 40 -14.06 -11.97 5.28
CA LEU A 40 -15.37 -11.35 5.07
C LEU A 40 -15.68 -10.33 6.16
N VAL A 41 -16.14 -9.16 5.73
CA VAL A 41 -16.90 -8.21 6.56
C VAL A 41 -18.28 -8.06 5.95
N GLY A 42 -19.26 -8.75 6.53
CA GLY A 42 -20.66 -8.64 6.10
C GLY A 42 -21.26 -7.32 6.60
N ASP A 43 -21.72 -6.49 5.66
CA ASP A 43 -22.36 -5.21 5.93
C ASP A 43 -23.49 -4.98 4.93
N LYS A 44 -24.73 -4.96 5.42
CA LYS A 44 -25.94 -4.76 4.61
C LYS A 44 -26.46 -3.31 4.68
N SER A 45 -25.73 -2.41 5.31
CA SER A 45 -26.14 -1.01 5.42
C SER A 45 -26.22 -0.31 4.06
N LEU A 46 -25.40 -0.73 3.12
CA LEU A 46 -25.41 -0.29 1.73
C LEU A 46 -25.56 -1.48 0.79
N PRO A 47 -26.36 -1.37 -0.30
CA PRO A 47 -26.53 -2.42 -1.30
C PRO A 47 -25.32 -2.48 -2.24
N LEU A 48 -24.14 -2.70 -1.68
CA LEU A 48 -22.87 -2.67 -2.38
C LEU A 48 -21.98 -3.84 -1.91
N ILE A 49 -21.22 -4.42 -2.83
CA ILE A 49 -20.15 -5.36 -2.53
C ILE A 49 -18.82 -4.82 -3.05
N THR A 50 -17.79 -4.98 -2.25
CA THR A 50 -16.39 -4.75 -2.63
C THR A 50 -15.61 -6.05 -2.45
N ILE A 51 -14.95 -6.51 -3.51
CA ILE A 51 -14.03 -7.63 -3.49
C ILE A 51 -12.64 -7.08 -3.80
N LYS A 52 -11.71 -7.25 -2.89
CA LYS A 52 -10.29 -7.03 -3.15
C LYS A 52 -9.57 -8.37 -3.18
N MET A 53 -8.74 -8.54 -4.16
CA MET A 53 -7.94 -9.73 -4.40
C MET A 53 -6.49 -9.32 -4.64
N ALA A 54 -5.56 -10.16 -4.24
CA ALA A 54 -4.15 -9.99 -4.51
C ALA A 54 -3.51 -11.33 -4.81
N TRP A 55 -2.63 -11.34 -5.77
CA TRP A 55 -1.71 -12.43 -6.07
C TRP A 55 -0.29 -11.94 -5.79
N ARG A 56 0.47 -12.70 -4.98
CA ARG A 56 1.87 -12.37 -4.69
C ARG A 56 2.72 -12.52 -5.93
N GLY A 57 3.82 -11.76 -5.98
CA GLY A 57 4.79 -11.74 -7.06
C GLY A 57 5.03 -10.34 -7.59
N GLY A 58 4.03 -9.69 -8.16
CA GLY A 58 4.15 -8.33 -8.71
C GLY A 58 5.39 -8.17 -9.60
N ALA A 59 5.94 -6.96 -9.66
CA ALA A 59 7.13 -6.67 -10.46
C ALA A 59 8.39 -7.42 -9.98
N ALA A 60 8.42 -7.88 -8.73
CA ALA A 60 9.54 -8.70 -8.23
C ALA A 60 9.60 -10.10 -8.88
N SER A 61 8.52 -10.53 -9.50
CA SER A 61 8.45 -11.81 -10.24
C SER A 61 8.60 -11.65 -11.75
N ASP A 62 8.82 -10.43 -12.25
CA ASP A 62 9.06 -10.21 -13.67
C ASP A 62 10.35 -10.91 -14.08
N PRO A 63 10.36 -11.75 -15.12
CA PRO A 63 11.56 -12.40 -15.59
C PRO A 63 12.64 -11.40 -16.00
N GLU A 64 13.89 -11.80 -15.93
CA GLU A 64 15.02 -10.99 -16.39
C GLU A 64 14.79 -10.48 -17.82
N GLY A 65 15.06 -9.20 -18.07
CA GLY A 65 14.82 -8.55 -19.34
C GLY A 65 13.34 -8.23 -19.65
N LYS A 66 12.39 -8.55 -18.73
CA LYS A 66 10.95 -8.31 -18.92
C LYS A 66 10.35 -7.42 -17.83
N ALA A 67 11.13 -6.51 -17.27
CA ALA A 67 10.65 -5.53 -16.29
C ALA A 67 9.40 -4.80 -16.82
N GLY A 68 8.38 -4.63 -15.97
CA GLY A 68 7.08 -4.05 -16.32
C GLY A 68 6.04 -5.05 -16.81
N LEU A 69 6.35 -6.36 -16.84
CA LEU A 69 5.43 -7.40 -17.31
C LEU A 69 4.21 -7.54 -16.39
N SER A 70 4.40 -7.53 -15.08
CA SER A 70 3.30 -7.55 -14.11
C SER A 70 2.41 -6.31 -14.21
N MET A 71 2.99 -5.14 -14.50
CA MET A 71 2.23 -3.92 -14.75
C MET A 71 1.39 -4.03 -16.02
N MET A 72 1.97 -4.53 -17.12
CA MET A 72 1.26 -4.77 -18.37
C MET A 72 0.15 -5.81 -18.19
N LEU A 73 0.40 -6.90 -17.46
CA LEU A 73 -0.61 -7.88 -17.11
C LEU A 73 -1.79 -7.21 -16.39
N ALA A 74 -1.51 -6.44 -15.33
CA ALA A 74 -2.56 -5.77 -14.55
C ALA A 74 -3.41 -4.83 -15.44
N ARG A 75 -2.78 -4.03 -16.31
CA ARG A 75 -3.49 -3.13 -17.23
C ARG A 75 -4.37 -3.85 -18.23
N LEU A 76 -4.04 -5.07 -18.60
CA LEU A 76 -4.74 -5.84 -19.63
C LEU A 76 -5.83 -6.76 -19.07
N MET A 77 -5.90 -7.00 -17.78
CA MET A 77 -6.86 -7.92 -17.15
C MET A 77 -8.33 -7.53 -17.33
N ASN A 78 -8.61 -6.28 -17.63
CA ASN A 78 -9.99 -5.79 -17.93
C ASN A 78 -10.14 -5.23 -19.35
N GLU A 79 -9.20 -5.55 -20.24
CA GLU A 79 -9.20 -5.15 -21.65
C GLU A 79 -9.77 -6.23 -22.57
N GLY A 80 -10.92 -6.80 -22.17
CA GLY A 80 -11.63 -7.85 -22.87
C GLY A 80 -11.49 -9.23 -22.23
N ALA A 81 -12.56 -10.00 -22.23
CA ALA A 81 -12.60 -11.34 -21.65
C ALA A 81 -13.65 -12.23 -22.30
N GLY A 82 -13.37 -13.53 -22.47
CA GLY A 82 -14.21 -14.48 -23.19
C GLY A 82 -14.47 -14.02 -24.61
N GLU A 83 -15.74 -13.94 -24.99
CA GLU A 83 -16.18 -13.47 -26.32
C GLU A 83 -16.28 -11.93 -26.41
N LEU A 84 -16.04 -11.20 -25.31
CA LEU A 84 -16.18 -9.75 -25.26
C LEU A 84 -14.83 -9.06 -25.53
N PRO A 85 -14.64 -8.39 -26.69
CA PRO A 85 -13.51 -7.50 -26.92
C PRO A 85 -13.51 -6.32 -25.92
N ALA A 86 -12.43 -5.57 -25.83
CA ALA A 86 -12.24 -4.50 -24.85
C ALA A 86 -13.44 -3.56 -24.71
N GLN A 87 -13.91 -2.96 -25.81
CA GLN A 87 -15.06 -2.03 -25.77
C GLN A 87 -16.35 -2.69 -25.29
N ALA A 88 -16.65 -3.92 -25.75
CA ALA A 88 -17.83 -4.66 -25.35
C ALA A 88 -17.77 -5.05 -23.86
N PHE A 89 -16.59 -5.42 -23.37
CA PHE A 89 -16.37 -5.73 -21.96
C PHE A 89 -16.53 -4.49 -21.07
N GLN A 90 -15.95 -3.36 -21.45
CA GLN A 90 -16.12 -2.08 -20.75
C GLN A 90 -17.59 -1.63 -20.74
N LYS A 91 -18.29 -1.76 -21.89
CA LYS A 91 -19.73 -1.47 -21.95
C LYS A 91 -20.52 -2.37 -21.02
N ALA A 92 -20.24 -3.68 -21.01
CA ALA A 92 -20.93 -4.61 -20.11
C ALA A 92 -20.70 -4.29 -18.63
N MET A 93 -19.51 -3.83 -18.25
CA MET A 93 -19.24 -3.33 -16.90
C MET A 93 -20.07 -2.07 -16.59
N ALA A 94 -20.09 -1.10 -17.50
CA ALA A 94 -20.83 0.14 -17.32
C ALA A 94 -22.35 -0.10 -17.20
N ASP A 95 -22.93 -0.93 -18.06
CA ASP A 95 -24.35 -1.30 -18.03
C ASP A 95 -24.78 -1.95 -16.70
N ASN A 96 -23.84 -2.57 -15.98
CA ASN A 96 -24.08 -3.21 -14.69
C ASN A 96 -23.53 -2.40 -13.49
N ALA A 97 -23.22 -1.11 -13.67
CA ALA A 97 -22.65 -0.26 -12.63
C ALA A 97 -21.48 -0.96 -11.89
N MET A 98 -20.69 -1.71 -12.64
CA MET A 98 -19.54 -2.46 -12.15
C MET A 98 -18.25 -1.63 -12.33
N SER A 99 -17.43 -1.57 -11.31
CA SER A 99 -16.06 -1.11 -11.42
C SER A 99 -15.12 -2.29 -11.16
N LEU A 100 -14.27 -2.60 -12.13
CA LEU A 100 -13.20 -3.60 -12.01
C LEU A 100 -11.90 -2.97 -12.44
N SER A 101 -10.90 -3.03 -11.57
CA SER A 101 -9.57 -2.51 -11.86
C SER A 101 -8.50 -3.45 -11.32
N PHE A 102 -7.36 -3.46 -12.00
CA PHE A 102 -6.17 -4.18 -11.56
C PHE A 102 -4.98 -3.24 -11.52
N SER A 103 -4.05 -3.51 -10.62
CA SER A 103 -2.78 -2.79 -10.50
C SER A 103 -1.67 -3.75 -10.07
N ALA A 104 -0.45 -3.43 -10.41
CA ALA A 104 0.72 -4.19 -9.96
C ALA A 104 1.59 -3.31 -9.06
N GLY A 105 1.95 -3.84 -7.90
CA GLY A 105 3.00 -3.34 -7.03
C GLY A 105 4.31 -4.10 -7.26
N ARG A 106 5.24 -3.94 -6.33
CA ARG A 106 6.49 -4.73 -6.35
C ARG A 106 6.24 -6.19 -5.96
N ASP A 107 5.38 -6.42 -4.98
CA ASP A 107 5.18 -7.73 -4.35
C ASP A 107 3.86 -8.40 -4.73
N GLU A 108 2.93 -7.68 -5.35
CA GLU A 108 1.62 -8.24 -5.68
C GLU A 108 1.00 -7.60 -6.93
N VAL A 109 0.14 -8.37 -7.59
CA VAL A 109 -0.88 -7.86 -8.51
C VAL A 109 -2.21 -7.87 -7.75
N THR A 110 -2.85 -6.71 -7.66
CA THR A 110 -4.13 -6.56 -6.97
C THR A 110 -5.27 -6.34 -7.96
N GLY A 111 -6.45 -6.84 -7.59
CA GLY A 111 -7.70 -6.57 -8.29
C GLY A 111 -8.73 -6.01 -7.33
N THR A 112 -9.56 -5.10 -7.81
CA THR A 112 -10.68 -4.53 -7.04
C THR A 112 -11.95 -4.56 -7.87
N LEU A 113 -12.97 -5.28 -7.38
CA LEU A 113 -14.33 -5.22 -7.88
C LEU A 113 -15.19 -4.41 -6.92
N ARG A 114 -16.00 -3.50 -7.47
CA ARG A 114 -17.14 -2.88 -6.79
C ARG A 114 -18.39 -3.06 -7.63
N CYS A 115 -19.48 -3.46 -6.97
CA CYS A 115 -20.71 -3.81 -7.65
C CYS A 115 -21.93 -3.52 -6.75
N LEU A 116 -23.01 -2.99 -7.31
CA LEU A 116 -24.28 -2.87 -6.61
C LEU A 116 -24.92 -4.26 -6.43
N SER A 117 -25.54 -4.51 -5.29
CA SER A 117 -26.13 -5.81 -4.92
C SER A 117 -27.13 -6.35 -5.98
N ARG A 118 -27.89 -5.47 -6.60
CA ARG A 118 -28.86 -5.84 -7.66
C ARG A 118 -28.23 -6.42 -8.93
N TYR A 119 -26.93 -6.12 -9.17
CA TYR A 119 -26.20 -6.56 -10.35
C TYR A 119 -25.17 -7.67 -10.06
N LYS A 120 -25.13 -8.21 -8.85
CA LYS A 120 -24.17 -9.27 -8.45
C LYS A 120 -24.02 -10.40 -9.49
N PRO A 121 -25.12 -11.00 -10.05
CA PRO A 121 -24.96 -12.10 -11.00
C PRO A 121 -24.16 -11.70 -12.25
N ALA A 122 -24.43 -10.52 -12.80
CA ALA A 122 -23.71 -10.01 -13.97
C ALA A 122 -22.26 -9.65 -13.62
N CYS A 123 -22.03 -8.96 -12.49
CA CYS A 123 -20.69 -8.61 -12.02
C CYS A 123 -19.83 -9.87 -11.77
N TYR A 124 -20.40 -10.91 -11.16
CA TYR A 124 -19.69 -12.16 -10.89
C TYR A 124 -19.33 -12.91 -12.18
N LYS A 125 -20.24 -12.89 -13.16
CA LYS A 125 -19.97 -13.45 -14.50
C LYS A 125 -18.81 -12.72 -15.18
N LEU A 126 -18.83 -11.38 -15.18
CA LEU A 126 -17.77 -10.56 -15.79
C LEU A 126 -16.44 -10.73 -15.06
N LEU A 127 -16.43 -10.74 -13.70
CA LEU A 127 -15.23 -11.01 -12.91
C LEU A 127 -14.64 -12.39 -13.24
N ARG A 128 -15.49 -13.42 -13.29
CA ARG A 128 -15.05 -14.77 -13.68
C ARG A 128 -14.39 -14.77 -15.06
N LEU A 129 -15.00 -14.13 -16.06
CA LEU A 129 -14.43 -14.04 -17.40
C LEU A 129 -13.07 -13.32 -17.37
N ALA A 130 -12.97 -12.17 -16.69
CA ALA A 130 -11.70 -11.44 -16.56
C ALA A 130 -10.59 -12.29 -15.93
N LEU A 131 -10.95 -13.13 -14.93
CA LEU A 131 -9.98 -13.96 -14.21
C LEU A 131 -9.69 -15.32 -14.87
N THR A 132 -10.54 -15.85 -15.71
CA THR A 132 -10.37 -17.20 -16.29
C THR A 132 -10.16 -17.23 -17.79
N ALA A 133 -10.55 -16.17 -18.49
CA ALA A 133 -10.47 -16.07 -19.94
C ALA A 133 -10.13 -14.65 -20.43
N PRO A 134 -9.07 -14.00 -19.88
CA PRO A 134 -8.64 -12.69 -20.40
C PRO A 134 -8.15 -12.85 -21.84
N ARG A 135 -8.43 -11.87 -22.69
CA ARG A 135 -8.17 -12.01 -24.14
C ARG A 135 -6.71 -11.69 -24.50
N PHE A 136 -6.19 -10.60 -23.97
CA PHE A 136 -4.88 -10.07 -24.36
C PHE A 136 -4.75 -9.92 -25.88
N ASP A 137 -5.72 -9.25 -26.51
CA ASP A 137 -5.74 -8.98 -27.95
C ASP A 137 -4.58 -8.05 -28.31
N ASP A 138 -3.96 -8.25 -29.47
CA ASP A 138 -2.78 -7.50 -29.91
C ASP A 138 -3.04 -5.98 -29.95
N GLU A 139 -4.23 -5.55 -30.36
CA GLU A 139 -4.65 -4.13 -30.34
C GLU A 139 -4.63 -3.56 -28.90
N ALA A 140 -5.20 -4.28 -27.93
CA ALA A 140 -5.21 -3.87 -26.53
C ALA A 140 -3.77 -3.84 -25.98
N VAL A 141 -2.97 -4.83 -26.29
CA VAL A 141 -1.55 -4.88 -25.91
C VAL A 141 -0.78 -3.68 -26.48
N ALA A 142 -0.98 -3.36 -27.76
CA ALA A 142 -0.32 -2.21 -28.40
C ALA A 142 -0.72 -0.89 -27.73
N ARG A 143 -2.01 -0.69 -27.46
CA ARG A 143 -2.53 0.50 -26.78
C ARG A 143 -1.96 0.63 -25.37
N MET A 144 -2.01 -0.42 -24.55
CA MET A 144 -1.51 -0.40 -23.17
C MET A 144 0.01 -0.19 -23.13
N LYS A 145 0.76 -0.74 -24.08
CA LYS A 145 2.20 -0.45 -24.21
C LYS A 145 2.45 1.04 -24.45
N GLN A 146 1.68 1.67 -25.33
CA GLN A 146 1.83 3.11 -25.62
C GLN A 146 1.50 3.95 -24.40
N GLU A 147 0.43 3.61 -23.66
CA GLU A 147 0.08 4.31 -22.42
C GLU A 147 1.17 4.13 -21.35
N GLN A 148 1.70 2.91 -21.20
CA GLN A 148 2.77 2.63 -20.24
C GLN A 148 4.05 3.38 -20.60
N MET A 149 4.40 3.45 -21.90
CA MET A 149 5.54 4.21 -22.39
C MET A 149 5.38 5.70 -22.06
N THR A 150 4.21 6.25 -22.29
CA THR A 150 3.90 7.66 -21.93
C THR A 150 4.08 7.90 -20.43
N ALA A 151 3.59 6.99 -19.60
CA ALA A 151 3.75 7.09 -18.14
C ALA A 151 5.23 7.04 -17.72
N ILE A 152 6.04 6.19 -18.34
CA ILE A 152 7.50 6.12 -18.09
C ILE A 152 8.17 7.44 -18.48
N LEU A 153 7.88 7.96 -19.67
CA LEU A 153 8.44 9.25 -20.13
C LEU A 153 8.08 10.41 -19.20
N GLN A 154 6.83 10.43 -18.71
CA GLN A 154 6.40 11.42 -17.71
C GLN A 154 7.14 11.25 -16.37
N ALA A 155 7.31 10.01 -15.90
CA ALA A 155 8.05 9.72 -14.68
C ALA A 155 9.53 10.16 -14.78
N GLN A 156 10.15 10.02 -15.96
CA GLN A 156 11.51 10.47 -16.25
C GLN A 156 11.66 12.01 -16.25
N GLN A 157 10.57 12.77 -16.29
CA GLN A 157 10.59 14.22 -16.13
C GLN A 157 10.42 14.66 -14.68
N SER A 158 10.02 13.78 -13.78
CA SER A 158 9.80 14.07 -12.37
C SER A 158 11.09 13.85 -11.55
N PRO A 159 11.70 14.90 -10.96
CA PRO A 159 12.88 14.74 -10.11
C PRO A 159 12.67 13.74 -8.98
N ARG A 160 11.50 13.74 -8.36
CA ARG A 160 11.14 12.81 -7.29
C ARG A 160 11.08 11.35 -7.78
N SER A 161 10.51 11.12 -8.97
CA SER A 161 10.42 9.76 -9.53
C SER A 161 11.79 9.22 -9.87
N ILE A 162 12.63 10.04 -10.49
CA ILE A 162 14.02 9.70 -10.82
C ILE A 162 14.81 9.37 -9.55
N ALA A 163 14.69 10.22 -8.51
CA ALA A 163 15.37 10.02 -7.24
C ALA A 163 14.93 8.69 -6.57
N ASN A 164 13.63 8.40 -6.55
CA ASN A 164 13.10 7.16 -5.99
C ASN A 164 13.57 5.92 -6.75
N GLU A 165 13.54 5.92 -8.09
CA GLU A 165 14.02 4.79 -8.91
C GLU A 165 15.52 4.58 -8.70
N THR A 166 16.29 5.66 -8.67
CA THR A 166 17.73 5.60 -8.41
C THR A 166 18.00 5.07 -7.01
N LEU A 167 17.25 5.51 -6.00
CA LEU A 167 17.39 5.00 -4.63
C LEU A 167 17.11 3.50 -4.57
N MET A 168 16.05 3.02 -5.22
CA MET A 168 15.73 1.59 -5.26
C MET A 168 16.82 0.77 -5.96
N ALA A 169 17.34 1.26 -7.09
CA ALA A 169 18.47 0.63 -7.78
C ALA A 169 19.73 0.59 -6.92
N MET A 170 20.04 1.66 -6.17
CA MET A 170 21.16 1.70 -5.24
C MET A 170 20.95 0.77 -4.03
N ALA A 171 19.74 0.75 -3.49
CA ALA A 171 19.38 -0.02 -2.31
C ALA A 171 19.38 -1.53 -2.55
N PHE A 172 18.92 -1.97 -3.71
CA PHE A 172 18.64 -3.37 -4.02
C PHE A 172 19.31 -3.86 -5.31
N GLY A 173 20.40 -3.23 -5.73
CA GLY A 173 21.10 -3.62 -6.96
C GLY A 173 21.41 -5.12 -7.03
N GLY A 174 21.03 -5.78 -8.12
CA GLY A 174 21.10 -7.22 -8.32
C GLY A 174 19.87 -8.00 -7.85
N HIS A 175 18.98 -7.40 -7.05
CA HIS A 175 17.70 -7.98 -6.65
C HIS A 175 16.55 -7.36 -7.48
N PRO A 176 15.45 -8.08 -7.76
CA PRO A 176 14.31 -7.55 -8.53
C PRO A 176 13.74 -6.23 -8.00
N TYR A 177 13.84 -5.94 -6.70
CA TYR A 177 13.41 -4.65 -6.16
C TYR A 177 14.20 -3.44 -6.68
N GLY A 178 15.42 -3.65 -7.17
CA GLY A 178 16.22 -2.62 -7.80
C GLY A 178 15.86 -2.32 -9.27
N GLN A 179 15.02 -3.16 -9.88
CA GLN A 179 14.57 -2.97 -11.26
C GLN A 179 13.47 -1.90 -11.36
N ALA A 180 13.34 -1.30 -12.54
CA ALA A 180 12.26 -0.38 -12.87
C ALA A 180 10.92 -1.15 -12.90
N HIS A 181 10.10 -1.03 -11.86
CA HIS A 181 8.85 -1.81 -11.71
C HIS A 181 7.82 -1.50 -12.80
N ASN A 182 7.89 -0.33 -13.42
CA ASN A 182 7.06 0.02 -14.57
C ASN A 182 7.65 -0.44 -15.91
N GLY A 183 8.84 -1.06 -15.89
CA GLY A 183 9.58 -1.39 -17.08
C GLY A 183 10.40 -0.24 -17.65
N THR A 184 11.08 -0.51 -18.75
CA THR A 184 11.82 0.49 -19.53
C THR A 184 11.28 0.54 -20.96
N ALA A 185 11.71 1.50 -21.75
CA ALA A 185 11.35 1.58 -23.16
C ALA A 185 11.69 0.28 -23.92
N GLU A 186 12.89 -0.25 -23.65
CA GLU A 186 13.42 -1.44 -24.30
C GLU A 186 12.62 -2.69 -23.90
N THR A 187 12.35 -2.88 -22.59
CA THR A 187 11.60 -4.05 -22.13
C THR A 187 10.16 -4.04 -22.63
N LEU A 188 9.51 -2.87 -22.68
CA LEU A 188 8.17 -2.74 -23.23
C LEU A 188 8.11 -2.98 -24.75
N GLN A 189 9.07 -2.46 -25.50
CA GLN A 189 9.12 -2.72 -26.95
C GLN A 189 9.26 -4.21 -27.27
N ALA A 190 10.11 -4.90 -26.53
CA ALA A 190 10.35 -6.34 -26.70
C ALA A 190 9.17 -7.22 -26.25
N MET A 191 8.33 -6.73 -25.31
CA MET A 191 7.23 -7.49 -24.73
C MET A 191 6.13 -7.81 -25.76
N ARG A 192 5.59 -9.03 -25.73
CA ARG A 192 4.56 -9.51 -26.64
C ARG A 192 3.41 -10.20 -25.87
N ALA A 193 2.26 -10.36 -26.51
CA ALA A 193 1.09 -11.04 -25.92
C ALA A 193 1.39 -12.44 -25.35
N PRO A 194 2.22 -13.30 -26.00
CA PRO A 194 2.63 -14.59 -25.40
C PRO A 194 3.35 -14.44 -24.03
N ASP A 195 4.17 -13.40 -23.82
CA ASP A 195 4.85 -13.16 -22.56
C ASP A 195 3.85 -12.86 -21.46
N ILE A 196 2.86 -12.02 -21.76
CA ILE A 196 1.78 -11.64 -20.84
C ILE A 196 0.92 -12.86 -20.49
N ARG A 197 0.57 -13.70 -21.49
CA ARG A 197 -0.20 -14.94 -21.28
C ARG A 197 0.58 -15.94 -20.42
N ALA A 198 1.88 -16.09 -20.63
CA ALA A 198 2.72 -16.97 -19.82
C ALA A 198 2.78 -16.50 -18.37
N HIS A 199 2.98 -15.20 -18.15
CA HIS A 199 3.04 -14.61 -16.82
C HIS A 199 1.69 -14.69 -16.09
N TYR A 200 0.58 -14.42 -16.79
CA TYR A 200 -0.76 -14.63 -16.26
C TYR A 200 -0.96 -16.07 -15.76
N LYS A 201 -0.62 -17.06 -16.57
CA LYS A 201 -0.75 -18.49 -16.19
C LYS A 201 0.13 -18.86 -15.00
N ALA A 202 1.31 -18.28 -14.90
CA ALA A 202 2.22 -18.53 -13.81
C ALA A 202 1.73 -17.91 -12.49
N MET A 203 1.17 -16.71 -12.53
CA MET A 203 0.82 -15.91 -11.35
C MET A 203 -0.57 -16.20 -10.81
N MET A 204 -1.60 -16.32 -11.67
CA MET A 204 -3.01 -16.36 -11.27
C MET A 204 -3.42 -17.75 -10.77
N ALA A 205 -2.86 -18.15 -9.63
CA ALA A 205 -3.14 -19.43 -8.97
C ALA A 205 -3.79 -19.23 -7.61
N ARG A 206 -4.47 -20.28 -7.10
CA ARG A 206 -5.24 -20.24 -5.85
C ARG A 206 -4.38 -20.19 -4.59
N ASP A 207 -3.24 -20.88 -4.59
CA ASP A 207 -2.29 -20.87 -3.49
C ASP A 207 -1.54 -19.53 -3.34
N ASN A 208 -1.65 -18.68 -4.37
CA ASN A 208 -1.07 -17.35 -4.44
C ASN A 208 -2.08 -16.23 -4.18
N LEU A 209 -3.37 -16.59 -3.93
CA LEU A 209 -4.49 -15.66 -3.87
C LEU A 209 -4.86 -15.28 -2.43
N HIS A 210 -4.97 -14.00 -2.18
CA HIS A 210 -5.55 -13.39 -0.98
C HIS A 210 -6.86 -12.70 -1.33
N LEU A 211 -7.91 -12.88 -0.51
CA LEU A 211 -9.25 -12.35 -0.77
C LEU A 211 -9.80 -11.62 0.45
N ALA A 212 -10.20 -10.36 0.25
CA ALA A 212 -10.95 -9.57 1.21
C ALA A 212 -12.29 -9.16 0.58
N VAL A 213 -13.40 -9.48 1.24
CA VAL A 213 -14.76 -9.23 0.74
C VAL A 213 -15.54 -8.45 1.78
N VAL A 214 -16.12 -7.32 1.36
CA VAL A 214 -16.86 -6.41 2.24
C VAL A 214 -18.19 -6.02 1.61
N GLY A 215 -19.25 -6.01 2.40
CA GLY A 215 -20.55 -5.48 1.96
C GLY A 215 -21.71 -6.47 2.08
N ASP A 216 -22.71 -6.27 1.24
CA ASP A 216 -23.96 -7.05 1.25
C ASP A 216 -23.77 -8.47 0.70
N ILE A 217 -23.07 -9.29 1.46
CA ILE A 217 -22.84 -10.70 1.15
C ILE A 217 -22.70 -11.51 2.44
N GLY A 218 -23.30 -12.71 2.46
CA GLY A 218 -23.17 -13.64 3.56
C GLY A 218 -22.15 -14.76 3.27
N ARG A 219 -21.78 -15.51 4.34
CA ARG A 219 -20.80 -16.61 4.23
C ARG A 219 -21.17 -17.67 3.18
N ALA A 220 -22.45 -18.04 3.08
CA ALA A 220 -22.89 -19.06 2.13
C ALA A 220 -22.79 -18.57 0.68
N GLU A 221 -23.14 -17.30 0.43
CA GLU A 221 -23.01 -16.68 -0.89
C GLU A 221 -21.52 -16.51 -1.25
N LEU A 222 -20.67 -16.10 -0.31
CA LEU A 222 -19.23 -15.99 -0.53
C LEU A 222 -18.61 -17.35 -0.90
N ARG A 223 -18.99 -18.43 -0.23
CA ARG A 223 -18.53 -19.78 -0.64
C ARG A 223 -18.94 -20.15 -2.04
N ARG A 224 -20.17 -19.80 -2.48
CA ARG A 224 -20.61 -20.00 -3.87
C ARG A 224 -19.77 -19.16 -4.84
N LEU A 225 -19.58 -17.89 -4.53
CA LEU A 225 -18.74 -16.99 -5.31
C LEU A 225 -17.31 -17.54 -5.45
N MET A 226 -16.69 -17.97 -4.35
CA MET A 226 -15.34 -18.55 -4.38
C MET A 226 -15.27 -19.80 -5.27
N ARG A 227 -16.26 -20.68 -5.16
CA ARG A 227 -16.35 -21.88 -5.98
C ARG A 227 -16.49 -21.56 -7.45
N ASP A 228 -17.36 -20.59 -7.80
CA ASP A 228 -17.75 -20.33 -9.18
C ASP A 228 -16.74 -19.46 -9.92
N ILE A 229 -16.01 -18.59 -9.22
CA ILE A 229 -15.06 -17.64 -9.81
C ILE A 229 -13.61 -18.08 -9.65
N PHE A 230 -13.18 -18.45 -8.44
CA PHE A 230 -11.78 -18.66 -8.13
C PHE A 230 -11.34 -20.13 -8.18
N LEU A 231 -12.23 -21.08 -7.92
CA LEU A 231 -11.90 -22.51 -7.98
C LEU A 231 -11.45 -22.98 -9.39
N PRO A 232 -11.93 -22.39 -10.51
CA PRO A 232 -11.40 -22.71 -11.85
C PRO A 232 -9.94 -22.29 -12.09
N LEU A 233 -9.37 -21.39 -11.28
CA LEU A 233 -7.97 -21.00 -11.40
C LEU A 233 -7.03 -22.20 -11.09
N PRO A 234 -5.80 -22.22 -11.66
CA PRO A 234 -4.78 -23.20 -11.31
C PRO A 234 -4.58 -23.31 -9.81
N ARG A 235 -4.23 -24.52 -9.33
CA ARG A 235 -4.02 -24.71 -7.90
C ARG A 235 -2.72 -24.08 -7.41
N HIS A 236 -1.65 -24.21 -8.17
CA HIS A 236 -0.30 -23.80 -7.78
C HIS A 236 0.27 -22.76 -8.73
N THR A 237 0.87 -21.73 -8.14
CA THR A 237 1.70 -20.77 -8.87
C THR A 237 2.96 -21.45 -9.41
N THR A 238 3.41 -21.02 -10.58
CA THR A 238 4.69 -21.44 -11.16
C THR A 238 5.68 -20.29 -11.26
N LEU A 239 5.41 -19.18 -10.56
CA LEU A 239 6.36 -18.08 -10.43
C LEU A 239 7.65 -18.56 -9.76
N ALA A 240 8.79 -18.07 -10.24
CA ALA A 240 10.05 -18.24 -9.53
C ALA A 240 9.97 -17.55 -8.15
N LYS A 241 10.55 -18.19 -7.13
CA LYS A 241 10.64 -17.60 -5.80
C LYS A 241 11.61 -16.43 -5.81
N THR A 242 11.17 -15.31 -5.27
CA THR A 242 12.04 -14.18 -4.98
C THR A 242 12.70 -14.41 -3.62
N GLU A 243 14.02 -14.27 -3.56
CA GLU A 243 14.78 -14.46 -2.33
C GLU A 243 14.65 -13.25 -1.40
N LYS A 244 14.77 -13.47 -0.08
CA LYS A 244 14.86 -12.37 0.87
C LYS A 244 16.15 -11.60 0.65
N THR A 245 16.07 -10.29 0.79
CA THR A 245 17.23 -9.41 0.66
C THR A 245 17.24 -8.35 1.76
N ALA A 246 18.35 -7.66 1.86
CA ALA A 246 18.48 -6.50 2.73
C ALA A 246 18.94 -5.30 1.89
N ILE A 247 18.50 -4.13 2.29
CA ILE A 247 19.01 -2.88 1.70
C ILE A 247 20.53 -2.79 1.88
N ARG A 248 21.23 -2.31 0.86
CA ARG A 248 22.66 -1.97 1.00
C ARG A 248 22.86 -1.00 2.15
N GLN A 249 23.97 -1.15 2.83
CA GLN A 249 24.36 -0.19 3.86
C GLN A 249 25.21 0.93 3.25
N GLY A 250 24.86 2.18 3.60
CA GLY A 250 25.62 3.36 3.25
C GLY A 250 26.86 3.60 4.16
N PRO A 251 27.51 4.77 4.04
CA PRO A 251 27.03 5.92 3.26
C PRO A 251 27.24 5.75 1.75
N LEU A 252 26.20 5.91 0.98
CA LEU A 252 26.25 5.99 -0.47
C LEU A 252 25.37 7.16 -0.92
N SER A 253 25.90 8.05 -1.74
CA SER A 253 25.13 9.18 -2.27
C SER A 253 25.22 9.24 -3.79
N ARG A 254 24.15 9.69 -4.43
CA ARG A 254 24.11 10.01 -5.85
C ARG A 254 23.40 11.34 -6.06
N HIS A 255 24.11 12.26 -6.69
CA HIS A 255 23.52 13.52 -7.17
C HIS A 255 23.20 13.40 -8.65
N ILE A 256 22.00 13.88 -9.03
CA ILE A 256 21.53 13.91 -10.43
C ILE A 256 21.16 15.34 -10.74
N GLU A 257 22.02 15.99 -11.51
CA GLU A 257 21.80 17.40 -11.88
C GLU A 257 20.66 17.54 -12.87
N ARG A 258 19.73 18.42 -12.53
CA ARG A 258 18.57 18.78 -13.34
C ARG A 258 18.28 20.26 -13.19
N ALA A 259 17.91 20.93 -14.28
CA ALA A 259 17.47 22.31 -14.23
C ALA A 259 16.14 22.42 -13.45
N GLY A 260 16.11 23.32 -12.45
CA GLY A 260 14.93 23.55 -11.63
C GLY A 260 15.25 24.33 -10.35
N PRO A 261 14.25 24.94 -9.70
CA PRO A 261 14.46 25.75 -8.50
C PRO A 261 14.58 24.91 -7.22
N GLN A 262 14.26 23.61 -7.26
CA GLN A 262 14.19 22.77 -6.09
C GLN A 262 14.96 21.47 -6.29
N THR A 263 15.59 21.01 -5.20
CA THR A 263 16.20 19.70 -5.09
C THR A 263 15.23 18.74 -4.39
N SER A 264 14.92 17.61 -5.06
CA SER A 264 14.22 16.48 -4.47
C SER A 264 15.22 15.52 -3.87
N ILE A 265 15.20 15.35 -2.56
CA ILE A 265 16.09 14.43 -1.85
C ILE A 265 15.28 13.25 -1.33
N VAL A 266 15.75 12.05 -1.60
CA VAL A 266 15.24 10.81 -0.98
C VAL A 266 16.40 10.10 -0.29
N PHE A 267 16.10 9.50 0.85
CA PHE A 267 17.10 8.80 1.65
C PHE A 267 16.54 7.53 2.25
N ALA A 268 17.38 6.56 2.50
CA ALA A 268 16.96 5.29 3.09
C ALA A 268 18.08 4.62 3.89
N GLN A 269 17.66 3.75 4.78
CA GLN A 269 18.47 2.78 5.51
C GLN A 269 17.68 1.50 5.74
N LYS A 270 18.31 0.48 6.34
CA LYS A 270 17.62 -0.74 6.78
C LYS A 270 16.48 -0.38 7.73
N GLY A 271 15.28 -0.90 7.44
CA GLY A 271 14.10 -0.82 8.30
C GLY A 271 13.89 -2.09 9.10
N LEU A 272 12.84 -2.09 9.92
CA LEU A 272 12.40 -3.27 10.67
C LEU A 272 11.28 -3.98 9.92
N ASP A 273 11.40 -5.29 9.82
CA ASP A 273 10.33 -6.16 9.35
C ASP A 273 9.11 -6.04 10.26
N HIS A 274 7.90 -6.13 9.70
CA HIS A 274 6.65 -5.99 10.45
C HIS A 274 6.38 -7.11 11.47
N HIS A 275 7.16 -8.19 11.47
CA HIS A 275 7.18 -9.22 12.51
C HIS A 275 8.28 -9.00 13.55
N HIS A 276 9.11 -7.96 13.41
CA HIS A 276 10.17 -7.67 14.37
C HIS A 276 9.58 -7.27 15.75
N PRO A 277 10.15 -7.71 16.87
CA PRO A 277 9.63 -7.37 18.22
C PRO A 277 9.48 -5.87 18.48
N LEU A 278 10.33 -5.04 17.89
CA LEU A 278 10.26 -3.57 18.01
C LEU A 278 9.38 -2.91 16.94
N PHE A 279 8.61 -3.65 16.12
CA PHE A 279 7.82 -3.07 15.04
C PHE A 279 6.88 -1.96 15.51
N PHE A 280 6.12 -2.17 16.57
CA PHE A 280 5.20 -1.15 17.09
C PHE A 280 5.95 0.03 17.73
N ALA A 281 7.12 -0.22 18.31
CA ALA A 281 8.00 0.83 18.81
C ALA A 281 8.57 1.69 17.68
N ASP A 282 9.03 1.08 16.59
CA ASP A 282 9.48 1.77 15.38
C ASP A 282 8.32 2.57 14.73
N PHE A 283 7.13 2.00 14.67
CA PHE A 283 5.96 2.68 14.15
C PHE A 283 5.60 3.94 14.95
N VAL A 284 5.66 3.87 16.29
CA VAL A 284 5.45 5.04 17.18
C VAL A 284 6.62 6.02 17.07
N MET A 285 7.86 5.54 17.10
CA MET A 285 9.07 6.33 16.92
C MET A 285 9.03 7.13 15.61
N ASN A 286 8.73 6.46 14.50
CA ASN A 286 8.64 7.13 13.20
C ASN A 286 7.48 8.15 13.15
N SER A 287 6.35 7.88 13.80
CA SER A 287 5.26 8.86 13.91
C SER A 287 5.72 10.15 14.62
N ILE A 288 6.58 10.03 15.63
CA ILE A 288 7.17 11.18 16.35
C ILE A 288 8.22 11.86 15.49
N LEU A 289 9.07 11.12 14.78
CA LEU A 289 10.19 11.66 14.03
C LEU A 289 9.75 12.39 12.78
N GLY A 290 9.07 11.69 11.84
CA GLY A 290 8.75 12.25 10.53
C GLY A 290 7.54 11.60 9.87
N GLY A 291 6.68 10.88 10.64
CA GLY A 291 5.44 10.30 10.15
C GLY A 291 4.43 11.36 9.71
N SER A 292 3.32 10.91 9.15
CA SER A 292 2.24 11.78 8.71
C SER A 292 1.65 12.60 9.85
N GLY A 293 1.50 13.91 9.66
CA GLY A 293 0.94 14.85 10.62
C GLY A 293 1.80 16.11 10.73
N PHE A 294 1.18 17.18 11.22
CA PHE A 294 1.87 18.48 11.37
C PHE A 294 2.72 18.58 12.64
N SER A 295 2.75 17.55 13.49
CA SER A 295 3.41 17.57 14.81
C SER A 295 4.65 16.67 14.89
N SER A 296 5.18 16.20 13.76
CA SER A 296 6.44 15.44 13.76
C SER A 296 7.65 16.35 13.92
N ARG A 297 8.72 15.84 14.54
CA ARG A 297 9.97 16.59 14.77
C ARG A 297 10.56 17.13 13.47
N LEU A 298 10.55 16.34 12.39
CA LEU A 298 11.02 16.81 11.10
C LEU A 298 10.16 17.95 10.55
N THR A 299 8.84 17.88 10.68
CA THR A 299 7.96 18.99 10.29
C THR A 299 8.24 20.23 11.11
N GLU A 300 8.32 20.11 12.42
CA GLU A 300 8.64 21.25 13.31
C GLU A 300 10.01 21.89 12.97
N GLN A 301 11.05 21.08 12.76
CA GLN A 301 12.41 21.58 12.63
C GLN A 301 12.81 22.00 11.21
N VAL A 302 12.30 21.28 10.19
CA VAL A 302 12.64 21.58 8.78
C VAL A 302 11.70 22.60 8.18
N ARG A 303 10.37 22.45 8.45
CA ARG A 303 9.34 23.31 7.85
C ARG A 303 9.06 24.53 8.72
N GLU A 304 8.62 24.35 9.97
CA GLU A 304 8.05 25.44 10.78
C GLU A 304 9.12 26.35 11.35
N ALA A 305 10.16 25.80 11.97
CA ALA A 305 11.20 26.59 12.63
C ALA A 305 12.18 27.24 11.66
N ARG A 306 12.44 26.62 10.49
CA ARG A 306 13.50 27.08 9.56
C ARG A 306 13.00 27.39 8.14
N GLY A 307 11.78 27.02 7.79
CA GLY A 307 11.23 27.28 6.44
C GLY A 307 12.02 26.61 5.31
N LEU A 308 12.77 25.52 5.59
CA LEU A 308 13.65 24.89 4.61
C LEU A 308 12.89 24.09 3.56
N ALA A 309 11.73 23.54 3.90
CA ALA A 309 10.92 22.74 2.99
C ALA A 309 9.44 22.87 3.29
N TYR A 310 8.60 22.75 2.26
CA TYR A 310 7.14 22.66 2.43
C TYR A 310 6.70 21.33 3.01
N SER A 311 7.38 20.25 2.63
CA SER A 311 7.07 18.91 3.12
C SER A 311 8.36 18.11 3.37
N VAL A 312 8.40 17.43 4.50
CA VAL A 312 9.41 16.46 4.86
C VAL A 312 8.70 15.26 5.48
N TYR A 313 9.16 14.08 5.13
CA TYR A 313 8.51 12.85 5.55
C TYR A 313 9.53 11.74 5.80
N SER A 314 9.21 10.86 6.78
CA SER A 314 9.86 9.57 6.93
C SER A 314 8.85 8.45 7.19
N GLY A 315 9.20 7.23 6.85
CA GLY A 315 8.34 6.07 6.99
C GLY A 315 9.09 4.76 6.87
N THR A 316 8.42 3.68 7.22
CA THR A 316 8.89 2.31 7.01
C THR A 316 8.15 1.70 5.82
N SER A 317 8.90 1.20 4.85
CA SER A 317 8.41 0.42 3.72
C SER A 317 8.73 -1.05 3.98
N ASN A 318 7.69 -1.84 4.24
CA ASN A 318 7.80 -3.28 4.39
C ASN A 318 7.40 -3.94 3.06
N PHE A 319 8.38 -4.52 2.38
CA PHE A 319 8.21 -5.39 1.24
C PHE A 319 8.09 -6.84 1.72
N GLU A 320 7.66 -7.74 0.86
CA GLU A 320 7.60 -9.17 1.20
C GLU A 320 8.99 -9.76 1.51
N HIS A 321 10.02 -9.25 0.85
CA HIS A 321 11.39 -9.79 0.92
C HIS A 321 12.41 -8.84 1.54
N ALA A 322 12.02 -7.63 1.96
CA ALA A 322 12.90 -6.64 2.59
C ALA A 322 12.11 -5.62 3.42
N ALA A 323 12.80 -4.96 4.34
CA ALA A 323 12.29 -3.79 5.05
C ALA A 323 13.24 -2.60 4.90
N MET A 324 12.68 -1.43 4.69
CA MET A 324 13.41 -0.18 4.48
C MET A 324 12.77 0.94 5.30
N TRP A 325 13.58 1.66 6.09
CA TRP A 325 13.18 2.97 6.59
C TRP A 325 13.64 4.02 5.59
N ASN A 326 12.76 4.89 5.19
CA ASN A 326 13.02 5.86 4.12
C ASN A 326 12.38 7.22 4.43
N GLY A 327 12.88 8.24 3.78
CA GLY A 327 12.30 9.58 3.86
C GLY A 327 12.56 10.40 2.62
N SER A 328 11.87 11.54 2.55
CA SER A 328 12.01 12.48 1.44
C SER A 328 11.83 13.92 1.92
N VAL A 329 12.50 14.83 1.22
CA VAL A 329 12.33 16.28 1.37
C VAL A 329 12.47 16.95 0.01
N ALA A 330 11.67 17.96 -0.25
CA ALA A 330 11.83 18.86 -1.40
C ALA A 330 12.12 20.28 -0.88
N THR A 331 13.25 20.85 -1.28
CA THR A 331 13.78 22.08 -0.72
C THR A 331 14.40 22.95 -1.83
N ASP A 332 14.61 24.22 -1.60
CA ASP A 332 15.41 25.08 -2.49
C ASP A 332 16.83 24.51 -2.65
N ASN A 333 17.41 24.67 -3.85
CA ASN A 333 18.76 24.16 -4.15
C ASN A 333 19.81 24.67 -3.15
N LYS A 334 19.68 25.91 -2.72
CA LYS A 334 20.63 26.55 -1.79
C LYS A 334 20.54 26.00 -0.36
N THR A 335 19.39 25.45 0.01
CA THR A 335 19.12 24.95 1.37
C THR A 335 19.14 23.43 1.46
N ALA A 336 19.43 22.73 0.36
CA ALA A 336 19.41 21.26 0.28
C ALA A 336 20.32 20.59 1.32
N GLN A 337 21.57 21.04 1.45
CA GLN A 337 22.51 20.53 2.44
C GLN A 337 22.02 20.81 3.87
N GLN A 338 21.58 22.03 4.16
CA GLN A 338 21.06 22.42 5.47
C GLN A 338 19.83 21.58 5.88
N ALA A 339 18.91 21.31 4.94
CA ALA A 339 17.76 20.47 5.21
C ALA A 339 18.19 19.04 5.64
N MET A 340 19.17 18.45 4.94
CA MET A 340 19.70 17.13 5.29
C MET A 340 20.43 17.13 6.62
N ASP A 341 21.17 18.17 6.95
CA ASP A 341 21.89 18.30 8.23
C ASP A 341 20.89 18.37 9.40
N VAL A 342 19.79 19.12 9.24
CA VAL A 342 18.70 19.16 10.22
C VAL A 342 18.03 17.78 10.36
N ILE A 343 17.75 17.08 9.26
CA ILE A 343 17.15 15.74 9.29
C ILE A 343 18.07 14.78 10.06
N ARG A 344 19.38 14.75 9.74
CA ARG A 344 20.35 13.90 10.44
C ARG A 344 20.47 14.27 11.93
N ALA A 345 20.44 15.56 12.25
CA ALA A 345 20.47 16.01 13.64
C ALA A 345 19.25 15.52 14.44
N GLU A 346 18.04 15.58 13.85
CA GLU A 346 16.82 15.07 14.50
C GLU A 346 16.79 13.54 14.63
N MET A 347 17.38 12.82 13.66
CA MET A 347 17.61 11.37 13.77
C MET A 347 18.55 11.02 14.92
N ARG A 348 19.66 11.74 15.09
CA ARG A 348 20.57 11.56 16.25
C ARG A 348 19.86 11.92 17.53
N ARG A 349 19.20 13.05 17.58
CA ARG A 349 18.53 13.54 18.76
C ARG A 349 17.46 12.57 19.28
N ILE A 350 16.63 11.95 18.42
CA ILE A 350 15.65 10.98 18.87
C ILE A 350 16.30 9.66 19.31
N ALA A 351 17.50 9.34 18.81
CA ALA A 351 18.29 8.18 19.24
C ALA A 351 19.02 8.40 20.56
N ASP A 352 19.46 9.63 20.83
CA ASP A 352 20.29 9.96 22.00
C ASP A 352 19.44 10.44 23.20
N GLU A 353 18.34 11.16 22.94
CA GLU A 353 17.49 11.76 23.95
C GLU A 353 16.13 11.05 24.05
N PRO A 354 15.71 10.59 25.25
CA PRO A 354 14.37 10.05 25.44
C PRO A 354 13.28 11.05 25.03
N VAL A 355 12.23 10.54 24.37
CA VAL A 355 11.05 11.37 24.05
C VAL A 355 10.29 11.71 25.33
N SER A 356 9.64 12.89 25.39
CA SER A 356 8.84 13.25 26.55
C SER A 356 7.58 12.35 26.66
N ALA A 357 7.06 12.20 27.87
CA ALA A 357 5.84 11.43 28.14
C ALA A 357 4.65 12.00 27.35
N GLU A 358 4.54 13.34 27.25
CA GLU A 358 3.49 14.05 26.54
C GLU A 358 3.56 13.75 25.04
N ARG A 359 4.76 13.78 24.44
CA ARG A 359 4.95 13.49 23.01
C ARG A 359 4.64 12.04 22.67
N LEU A 360 5.02 11.11 23.54
CA LEU A 360 4.66 9.70 23.41
C LEU A 360 3.14 9.50 23.51
N ALA A 361 2.47 10.12 24.51
CA ALA A 361 1.03 10.04 24.69
C ALA A 361 0.28 10.62 23.50
N ALA A 362 0.70 11.77 22.98
CA ALA A 362 0.11 12.41 21.80
C ALA A 362 0.23 11.51 20.55
N ALA A 363 1.41 10.91 20.31
CA ALA A 363 1.63 9.99 19.19
C ALA A 363 0.72 8.76 19.29
N LYS A 364 0.61 8.14 20.46
CA LYS A 364 -0.28 7.00 20.69
C LYS A 364 -1.74 7.35 20.47
N THR A 365 -2.21 8.48 21.01
CA THR A 365 -3.59 8.98 20.82
C THR A 365 -3.87 9.20 19.34
N TYR A 366 -2.97 9.84 18.60
CA TYR A 366 -3.11 10.05 17.17
C TYR A 366 -3.19 8.72 16.40
N LEU A 367 -2.24 7.79 16.64
CA LEU A 367 -2.16 6.53 15.91
C LEU A 367 -3.35 5.60 16.18
N THR A 368 -3.88 5.60 17.41
CA THR A 368 -5.04 4.76 17.77
C THR A 368 -6.34 5.40 17.34
N GLY A 369 -6.50 6.71 17.50
CA GLY A 369 -7.72 7.44 17.11
C GLY A 369 -7.90 7.50 15.60
N ASN A 370 -6.83 7.78 14.86
CA ASN A 370 -6.87 7.87 13.40
C ASN A 370 -7.12 6.50 12.72
N TYR A 371 -6.92 5.39 13.44
CA TYR A 371 -7.17 4.06 12.90
C TYR A 371 -8.64 3.82 12.55
N ALA A 372 -9.56 4.38 13.32
CA ALA A 372 -11.01 4.28 13.06
C ALA A 372 -11.41 4.86 11.69
N LEU A 373 -10.73 5.93 11.23
CA LEU A 373 -10.98 6.56 9.94
C LEU A 373 -10.58 5.69 8.73
N ARG A 374 -9.90 4.58 8.98
CA ARG A 374 -9.55 3.60 7.94
C ARG A 374 -10.69 2.61 7.65
N PHE A 375 -11.81 2.73 8.35
CA PHE A 375 -12.98 1.85 8.24
C PHE A 375 -14.26 2.59 7.83
N ASP A 376 -14.16 3.79 7.28
CA ASP A 376 -15.28 4.64 6.90
C ASP A 376 -15.97 4.24 5.57
N SER A 377 -15.39 3.33 4.82
CA SER A 377 -15.97 2.82 3.56
C SER A 377 -15.61 1.36 3.30
N GLY A 378 -16.48 0.65 2.58
CA GLY A 378 -16.24 -0.75 2.22
C GLY A 378 -14.91 -0.96 1.48
N SER A 379 -14.49 -0.01 0.64
CA SER A 379 -13.19 -0.07 -0.06
C SER A 379 -12.00 0.09 0.87
N LYS A 380 -12.07 0.98 1.87
CA LYS A 380 -11.02 1.15 2.88
C LYS A 380 -10.97 -0.07 3.80
N ILE A 381 -12.13 -0.57 4.25
CA ILE A 381 -12.20 -1.80 5.04
C ILE A 381 -11.55 -2.96 4.28
N ALA A 382 -11.94 -3.18 3.01
CA ALA A 382 -11.37 -4.25 2.20
C ALA A 382 -9.85 -4.10 2.02
N SER A 383 -9.35 -2.86 1.88
CA SER A 383 -7.90 -2.58 1.80
C SER A 383 -7.17 -2.94 3.09
N GLN A 384 -7.74 -2.57 4.26
CA GLN A 384 -7.15 -2.93 5.56
C GLN A 384 -7.15 -4.46 5.75
N VAL A 385 -8.26 -5.12 5.41
CA VAL A 385 -8.40 -6.58 5.53
C VAL A 385 -7.37 -7.29 4.65
N LEU A 386 -7.25 -6.89 3.38
CA LEU A 386 -6.27 -7.47 2.45
C LEU A 386 -4.83 -7.20 2.91
N GLY A 387 -4.52 -5.98 3.39
CA GLY A 387 -3.19 -5.64 3.88
C GLY A 387 -2.77 -6.48 5.09
N VAL A 388 -3.70 -6.78 6.02
CA VAL A 388 -3.42 -7.66 7.16
C VAL A 388 -3.14 -9.10 6.70
N GLN A 389 -3.88 -9.61 5.70
CA GLN A 389 -3.60 -10.92 5.10
C GLN A 389 -2.23 -10.96 4.42
N LEU A 390 -1.91 -9.97 3.60
CA LEU A 390 -0.63 -9.89 2.87
C LEU A 390 0.56 -9.80 3.83
N ASN A 391 0.40 -9.13 4.96
CA ASN A 391 1.43 -9.09 5.99
C ASN A 391 1.51 -10.37 6.85
N GLY A 392 0.69 -11.39 6.58
CA GLY A 392 0.69 -12.64 7.35
C GLY A 392 0.23 -12.46 8.81
N TRP A 393 -0.47 -11.38 9.13
CA TRP A 393 -0.97 -11.14 10.48
C TRP A 393 -2.28 -11.90 10.73
N PRO A 394 -2.51 -12.37 11.97
CA PRO A 394 -3.74 -13.08 12.31
C PRO A 394 -4.95 -12.14 12.36
N LEU A 395 -6.16 -12.70 12.26
CA LEU A 395 -7.42 -11.95 12.42
C LEU A 395 -7.50 -11.15 13.73
N SER A 396 -6.84 -11.64 14.78
CA SER A 396 -6.77 -10.94 16.07
C SER A 396 -6.08 -9.57 16.00
N TYR A 397 -5.27 -9.32 14.96
CA TYR A 397 -4.58 -8.04 14.73
C TYR A 397 -5.55 -6.84 14.77
N PHE A 398 -6.74 -6.97 14.20
CA PHE A 398 -7.74 -5.90 14.23
C PHE A 398 -8.15 -5.50 15.66
N LYS A 399 -8.08 -6.43 16.62
CA LYS A 399 -8.39 -6.20 18.02
C LYS A 399 -7.16 -5.80 18.84
N THR A 400 -5.98 -6.33 18.50
CA THR A 400 -4.76 -6.18 19.33
C THR A 400 -3.89 -4.99 18.92
N ARG A 401 -3.99 -4.49 17.68
CA ARG A 401 -3.13 -3.40 17.15
C ARG A 401 -3.07 -2.18 18.08
N ASN A 402 -4.23 -1.67 18.49
CA ASN A 402 -4.26 -0.48 19.32
C ASN A 402 -3.73 -0.74 20.73
N ALA A 403 -3.97 -1.93 21.28
CA ALA A 403 -3.38 -2.35 22.55
C ALA A 403 -1.84 -2.44 22.46
N ASN A 404 -1.31 -3.01 21.36
CA ASN A 404 0.14 -3.09 21.14
C ASN A 404 0.78 -1.69 21.06
N ILE A 405 0.13 -0.74 20.39
CA ILE A 405 0.59 0.66 20.34
C ILE A 405 0.53 1.30 21.74
N ALA A 406 -0.55 1.05 22.49
CA ALA A 406 -0.72 1.61 23.84
C ALA A 406 0.36 1.11 24.82
N GLN A 407 0.86 -0.10 24.64
CA GLN A 407 1.90 -0.71 25.49
C GLN A 407 3.31 -0.18 25.22
N VAL A 408 3.57 0.46 24.07
CA VAL A 408 4.90 0.99 23.74
C VAL A 408 5.36 1.98 24.82
N THR A 409 6.55 1.77 25.36
CA THR A 409 7.17 2.63 26.39
C THR A 409 8.15 3.63 25.78
N ILE A 410 8.58 4.62 26.57
CA ILE A 410 9.68 5.54 26.18
C ILE A 410 10.96 4.74 25.86
N ALA A 411 11.28 3.73 26.69
CA ALA A 411 12.42 2.87 26.48
C ALA A 411 12.33 2.05 25.16
N ASP A 412 11.13 1.63 24.76
CA ASP A 412 10.92 0.94 23.49
C ASP A 412 11.16 1.88 22.30
N VAL A 413 10.64 3.11 22.36
CA VAL A 413 10.87 4.15 21.35
C VAL A 413 12.37 4.44 21.24
N GLN A 414 13.06 4.56 22.37
CA GLN A 414 14.50 4.79 22.41
C GLN A 414 15.26 3.64 21.73
N ARG A 415 14.94 2.38 22.05
CA ARG A 415 15.57 1.21 21.41
C ARG A 415 15.33 1.16 19.90
N ALA A 416 14.15 1.53 19.44
CA ALA A 416 13.84 1.60 18.00
C ALA A 416 14.65 2.75 17.34
N ALA A 417 14.72 3.91 18.00
CA ALA A 417 15.46 5.08 17.50
C ALA A 417 16.98 4.82 17.38
N GLN A 418 17.55 4.04 18.29
CA GLN A 418 18.98 3.65 18.25
C GLN A 418 19.35 2.78 17.03
N LEU A 419 18.36 2.24 16.30
CA LEU A 419 18.58 1.55 15.02
C LEU A 419 18.71 2.50 13.83
N LEU A 420 18.43 3.79 14.02
CA LEU A 420 18.66 4.80 13.00
C LEU A 420 20.17 5.04 12.81
N THR A 421 20.59 5.14 11.57
CA THR A 421 22.00 5.32 11.19
C THR A 421 22.18 6.56 10.31
N PRO A 422 22.04 7.79 10.88
CA PRO A 422 22.00 9.04 10.11
C PRO A 422 23.25 9.27 9.24
N ASP A 423 24.41 8.72 9.62
CA ASP A 423 25.66 8.86 8.89
C ASP A 423 25.87 7.76 7.83
N ARG A 424 24.99 6.76 7.78
CA ARG A 424 25.06 5.62 6.85
C ARG A 424 23.86 5.54 5.91
N LEU A 425 23.20 6.66 5.65
CA LEU A 425 22.07 6.72 4.73
C LEU A 425 22.52 6.45 3.28
N LEU A 426 21.66 5.76 2.53
CA LEU A 426 21.62 5.89 1.09
C LEU A 426 20.90 7.21 0.79
N LEU A 427 21.44 8.03 -0.10
CA LEU A 427 20.90 9.33 -0.42
C LEU A 427 20.93 9.56 -1.93
N VAL A 428 19.82 10.07 -2.48
CA VAL A 428 19.76 10.57 -3.85
C VAL A 428 19.16 11.97 -3.83
N SER A 429 19.83 12.89 -4.54
CA SER A 429 19.42 14.29 -4.66
C SER A 429 19.44 14.76 -6.11
#